data_73ca80a359dc1a8c8cff9be7e2d8dd23
#
_entry.id   73ca80a359dc1a8c8cff9be7e2d8dd23
#
_cell.length_a   1.000
_cell.length_b   1.000
_cell.length_c   1.000
_cell.angle_alpha   90.00
_cell.angle_beta   90.00
_cell.angle_gamma   90.00
#
_symmetry.space_group_name_H-M   'P 1'
#
loop_
_entity.id
_entity.type
_entity.pdbx_description
1 polymer ?
#
loop_
_entity_poly.entity_id
_entity_poly.type
_entity_poly.pdbx_seq_one_letter_code
_entity_poly.pdbx_strand_id
1 'polypeptide(L)'
;MTLEDIDIQILVYLNSLGSEFWDPIWITLTNKTTYIPLFAFIVYYIYKRFGLKQTAFIIVFISILILFTDQFTNFIKDSFQRLRPCREGYLGLREIDIYCGKYGFFSAHASNSIAVSLFVIRIMREKITSIFSIILIIWVFVFS
;
A
#
# COMPACT_ATOMS: atom_id res chain seq x y z
N MET A 1 18.01 -2.81 -26.21
CA MET A 1 16.87 -2.63 -25.30
C MET A 1 17.39 -2.76 -23.89
N THR A 2 17.37 -1.67 -23.15
CA THR A 2 17.82 -1.65 -21.75
C THR A 2 16.71 -2.17 -20.83
N LEU A 3 17.03 -2.48 -19.56
CA LEU A 3 16.00 -2.85 -18.58
C LEU A 3 15.00 -1.70 -18.36
N GLU A 4 15.46 -0.46 -18.49
CA GLU A 4 14.63 0.73 -18.40
C GLU A 4 13.64 0.84 -19.56
N ASP A 5 14.06 0.52 -20.78
CA ASP A 5 13.14 0.49 -21.96
C ASP A 5 12.01 -0.53 -21.76
N ILE A 6 12.33 -1.69 -21.17
CA ILE A 6 11.34 -2.73 -20.89
C ILE A 6 10.35 -2.26 -19.80
N ASP A 7 10.86 -1.67 -18.72
CA ASP A 7 10.04 -1.10 -17.63
C ASP A 7 9.05 -0.06 -18.15
N ILE A 8 9.54 0.87 -18.98
CA ILE A 8 8.70 1.90 -19.60
C ILE A 8 7.64 1.28 -20.54
N GLN A 9 8.01 0.32 -21.38
CA GLN A 9 7.07 -0.34 -22.29
C GLN A 9 5.95 -1.08 -21.53
N ILE A 10 6.30 -1.81 -20.46
CA ILE A 10 5.32 -2.49 -19.62
C ILE A 10 4.40 -1.47 -18.95
N LEU A 11 4.97 -0.39 -18.40
CA LEU A 11 4.18 0.66 -17.76
C LEU A 11 3.19 1.30 -18.73
N VAL A 12 3.63 1.72 -19.92
CA VAL A 12 2.78 2.34 -20.93
C VAL A 12 1.69 1.37 -21.38
N TYR A 13 2.05 0.10 -21.61
CA TYR A 13 1.08 -0.93 -21.97
C TYR A 13 0.01 -1.13 -20.88
N LEU A 14 0.41 -1.31 -19.63
CA LEU A 14 -0.54 -1.48 -18.51
C LEU A 14 -1.41 -0.24 -18.31
N ASN A 15 -0.84 0.96 -18.43
CA ASN A 15 -1.58 2.21 -18.34
C ASN A 15 -2.62 2.33 -19.47
N SER A 16 -2.30 1.87 -20.68
CA SER A 16 -3.22 1.90 -21.83
C SER A 16 -4.45 0.98 -21.68
N LEU A 17 -4.39 -0.01 -20.79
CA LEU A 17 -5.53 -0.87 -20.47
C LEU A 17 -6.57 -0.18 -19.59
N GLY A 18 -6.23 0.97 -19.00
CA GLY A 18 -7.14 1.77 -18.19
C GLY A 18 -8.29 2.33 -19.03
N SER A 19 -9.47 2.46 -18.42
CA SER A 19 -10.64 3.10 -19.03
C SER A 19 -11.38 3.97 -18.04
N GLU A 20 -12.11 4.97 -18.53
CA GLU A 20 -12.93 5.89 -17.71
C GLU A 20 -13.95 5.16 -16.83
N PHE A 21 -14.41 3.99 -17.29
CA PHE A 21 -15.32 3.16 -16.52
C PHE A 21 -14.71 2.61 -15.22
N TRP A 22 -13.41 2.25 -15.25
CA TRP A 22 -12.71 1.65 -14.10
C TRP A 22 -12.08 2.68 -13.17
N ASP A 23 -11.92 3.94 -13.61
CA ASP A 23 -11.25 4.99 -12.82
C ASP A 23 -11.89 5.22 -11.44
N PRO A 24 -13.23 5.35 -11.30
CA PRO A 24 -13.84 5.55 -9.99
C PRO A 24 -13.56 4.41 -9.02
N ILE A 25 -13.47 3.17 -9.55
CA ILE A 25 -13.15 1.99 -8.74
C ILE A 25 -11.72 2.05 -8.25
N TRP A 26 -10.76 2.34 -9.15
CA TRP A 26 -9.35 2.47 -8.78
C TRP A 26 -9.10 3.62 -7.82
N ILE A 27 -9.72 4.80 -8.05
CA ILE A 27 -9.65 5.94 -7.13
C ILE A 27 -10.15 5.56 -5.74
N THR A 28 -11.26 4.83 -5.67
CA THR A 28 -11.83 4.37 -4.40
C THR A 28 -10.91 3.36 -3.72
N LEU A 29 -10.38 2.40 -4.46
CA LEU A 29 -9.48 1.36 -3.92
C LEU A 29 -8.14 1.92 -3.46
N THR A 30 -7.64 2.99 -4.06
CA THR A 30 -6.38 3.63 -3.65
C THR A 30 -6.56 4.70 -2.58
N ASN A 31 -7.80 5.07 -2.25
CA ASN A 31 -8.07 6.06 -1.22
C ASN A 31 -7.92 5.46 0.18
N LYS A 32 -7.09 6.11 1.00
CA LYS A 32 -6.82 5.68 2.38
C LYS A 32 -8.10 5.59 3.25
N THR A 33 -9.06 6.47 3.02
CA THR A 33 -10.31 6.52 3.79
C THR A 33 -11.21 5.33 3.56
N THR A 34 -11.12 4.69 2.39
CA THR A 34 -11.87 3.48 2.05
C THR A 34 -11.57 2.32 3.00
N TYR A 35 -10.37 2.30 3.58
CA TYR A 35 -9.93 1.22 4.46
C TYR A 35 -10.19 1.46 5.96
N ILE A 36 -10.80 2.60 6.33
CA ILE A 36 -11.17 2.87 7.73
C ILE A 36 -12.02 1.74 8.34
N PRO A 37 -13.06 1.21 7.65
CA PRO A 37 -13.86 0.09 8.18
C PRO A 37 -13.02 -1.17 8.39
N LEU A 38 -12.09 -1.47 7.46
CA LEU A 38 -11.18 -2.61 7.59
C LEU A 38 -10.26 -2.45 8.80
N PHE A 39 -9.67 -1.27 8.99
CA PHE A 39 -8.80 -1.00 10.14
C PHE A 39 -9.57 -1.08 11.46
N ALA A 40 -10.78 -0.52 11.51
CA ALA A 40 -11.64 -0.64 12.67
C ALA A 40 -11.97 -2.11 13.00
N PHE A 41 -12.24 -2.93 11.97
CA PHE A 41 -12.47 -4.37 12.14
C PHE A 41 -11.21 -5.09 12.65
N ILE A 42 -10.04 -4.79 12.11
CA ILE A 42 -8.76 -5.37 12.57
C ILE A 42 -8.53 -5.03 14.05
N VAL A 43 -8.70 -3.76 14.45
CA VAL A 43 -8.53 -3.32 15.84
C VAL A 43 -9.54 -4.00 16.76
N TYR A 44 -10.82 -4.08 16.34
CA TYR A 44 -11.86 -4.78 17.09
C TYR A 44 -11.53 -6.26 17.27
N TYR A 45 -11.06 -6.93 16.22
CA TYR A 45 -10.67 -8.34 16.27
C TYR A 45 -9.49 -8.58 17.23
N ILE A 46 -8.48 -7.71 17.19
CA ILE A 46 -7.34 -7.75 18.11
C ILE A 46 -7.83 -7.53 19.55
N TYR A 47 -8.70 -6.54 19.76
CA TYR A 47 -9.27 -6.24 21.09
C TYR A 47 -10.01 -7.43 21.68
N LYS A 48 -10.83 -8.12 20.88
CA LYS A 48 -11.56 -9.33 21.32
C LYS A 48 -10.63 -10.49 21.70
N ARG A 49 -9.44 -10.56 21.12
CA ARG A 49 -8.48 -11.64 21.36
C ARG A 49 -7.48 -11.37 22.49
N PHE A 50 -7.11 -10.13 22.69
CA PHE A 50 -6.03 -9.74 23.59
C PHE A 50 -6.46 -8.80 24.72
N GLY A 51 -7.64 -8.17 24.64
CA GLY A 51 -8.10 -7.16 25.59
C GLY A 51 -7.48 -5.78 25.37
N LEU A 52 -7.94 -4.80 26.12
CA LEU A 52 -7.66 -3.37 25.89
C LEU A 52 -6.16 -3.04 25.98
N LYS A 53 -5.49 -3.51 27.05
CA LYS A 53 -4.11 -3.13 27.34
C LYS A 53 -3.16 -3.61 26.22
N GLN A 54 -3.27 -4.91 25.82
CA GLN A 54 -2.43 -5.46 24.76
C GLN A 54 -2.77 -4.82 23.41
N THR A 55 -4.04 -4.55 23.12
CA THR A 55 -4.44 -3.86 21.88
C THR A 55 -3.81 -2.47 21.81
N ALA A 56 -3.80 -1.71 22.89
CA ALA A 56 -3.14 -0.40 22.92
C ALA A 56 -1.64 -0.51 22.59
N PHE A 57 -0.92 -1.48 23.19
CA PHE A 57 0.49 -1.73 22.85
C PHE A 57 0.66 -2.11 21.37
N ILE A 58 -0.17 -3.00 20.85
CA ILE A 58 -0.11 -3.42 19.43
C ILE A 58 -0.31 -2.23 18.49
N ILE A 59 -1.27 -1.34 18.79
CA ILE A 59 -1.50 -0.12 18.00
C ILE A 59 -0.27 0.79 18.02
N VAL A 60 0.35 1.00 19.18
CA VAL A 60 1.59 1.80 19.29
C VAL A 60 2.70 1.19 18.43
N PHE A 61 2.91 -0.12 18.49
CA PHE A 61 3.91 -0.80 17.66
C PHE A 61 3.61 -0.69 16.16
N ILE A 62 2.34 -0.84 15.75
CA ILE A 62 1.93 -0.65 14.35
C ILE A 62 2.21 0.79 13.90
N SER A 63 1.92 1.79 14.75
CA SER A 63 2.19 3.20 14.43
C SER A 63 3.68 3.46 14.23
N ILE A 64 4.54 2.91 15.10
CA ILE A 64 6.00 3.00 14.97
C ILE A 64 6.47 2.29 13.70
N LEU A 65 5.93 1.11 13.39
CA LEU A 65 6.26 0.36 12.21
C LEU A 65 5.92 1.12 10.92
N ILE A 66 4.73 1.71 10.84
CA ILE A 66 4.31 2.54 9.71
C ILE A 66 5.21 3.77 9.57
N LEU A 67 5.50 4.45 10.68
CA LEU A 67 6.41 5.60 10.66
C LEU A 67 7.79 5.20 10.12
N PHE A 68 8.32 4.07 10.56
CA PHE A 68 9.62 3.57 10.10
C PHE A 68 9.59 3.22 8.61
N THR A 69 8.59 2.48 8.15
CA THR A 69 8.46 2.08 6.74
C THR A 69 8.25 3.28 5.82
N ASP A 70 7.48 4.29 6.23
CA ASP A 70 7.28 5.53 5.49
C ASP A 70 8.58 6.33 5.38
N GLN A 71 9.28 6.55 6.51
CA GLN A 71 10.54 7.27 6.51
C GLN A 71 11.62 6.56 5.68
N PHE A 72 11.70 5.24 5.81
CA PHE A 72 12.64 4.43 5.03
C PHE A 72 12.31 4.52 3.52
N THR A 73 11.04 4.41 3.16
CA THR A 73 10.61 4.54 1.75
C THR A 73 10.95 5.92 1.18
N ASN A 74 10.70 6.99 1.94
CA ASN A 74 11.02 8.36 1.52
C ASN A 74 12.54 8.55 1.40
N PHE A 75 13.32 8.06 2.36
CA PHE A 75 14.78 8.10 2.31
C PHE A 75 15.32 7.43 1.04
N ILE A 76 14.81 6.26 0.67
CA ILE A 76 15.21 5.57 -0.57
C ILE A 76 14.83 6.39 -1.81
N LYS A 77 13.60 6.91 -1.87
CA LYS A 77 13.14 7.75 -3.00
C LYS A 77 13.99 9.01 -3.16
N ASP A 78 14.31 9.68 -2.06
CA ASP A 78 15.14 10.88 -2.07
C ASP A 78 16.60 10.58 -2.41
N SER A 79 17.10 9.39 -2.07
CA SER A 79 18.46 8.96 -2.41
C SER A 79 18.60 8.63 -3.90
N PHE A 80 17.63 7.94 -4.48
CA PHE A 80 17.66 7.57 -5.90
C PHE A 80 17.15 8.65 -6.84
N GLN A 81 16.30 9.55 -6.36
CA GLN A 81 15.72 10.69 -7.10
C GLN A 81 15.11 10.31 -8.46
N ARG A 82 14.68 9.06 -8.64
CA ARG A 82 13.98 8.63 -9.84
C ARG A 82 12.66 9.37 -9.95
N LEU A 83 12.44 10.10 -11.05
CA LEU A 83 11.16 10.78 -11.30
C LEU A 83 10.03 9.74 -11.40
N ARG A 84 8.83 10.17 -11.01
CA ARG A 84 7.64 9.35 -11.26
C ARG A 84 7.25 9.45 -12.73
N PRO A 85 6.69 8.36 -13.33
CA PRO A 85 6.27 8.36 -14.72
C PRO A 85 5.31 9.49 -15.09
N CYS A 86 4.42 9.91 -14.19
CA CYS A 86 3.54 11.06 -14.35
C CYS A 86 4.27 12.42 -14.42
N ARG A 87 5.55 12.48 -14.05
CA ARG A 87 6.40 13.67 -14.20
C ARG A 87 7.23 13.63 -15.49
N GLU A 88 7.24 12.51 -16.17
CA GLU A 88 7.93 12.30 -17.43
C GLU A 88 6.93 12.49 -18.59
N GLY A 89 6.56 13.73 -18.88
CA GLY A 89 5.48 14.12 -19.82
C GLY A 89 5.62 13.57 -21.24
N TYR A 90 6.77 12.97 -21.61
CA TYR A 90 7.01 12.33 -22.90
C TYR A 90 6.38 10.94 -23.03
N LEU A 91 5.95 10.32 -21.94
CA LEU A 91 5.43 8.95 -21.98
C LEU A 91 3.99 8.83 -22.49
N GLY A 92 3.27 9.97 -22.62
CA GLY A 92 1.87 9.97 -23.09
C GLY A 92 0.94 9.13 -22.21
N LEU A 93 1.23 9.03 -20.91
CA LEU A 93 0.43 8.26 -19.96
C LEU A 93 -0.93 8.92 -19.77
N ARG A 94 -1.95 8.08 -19.64
CA ARG A 94 -3.27 8.51 -19.21
C ARG A 94 -3.18 8.88 -17.72
N GLU A 95 -3.34 10.14 -17.42
CA GLU A 95 -3.34 10.66 -16.06
C GLU A 95 -4.79 10.68 -15.55
N ILE A 96 -5.00 10.05 -14.40
CA ILE A 96 -6.18 10.26 -13.58
C ILE A 96 -5.79 11.38 -12.63
N ASP A 97 -6.64 12.39 -12.44
CA ASP A 97 -6.37 13.62 -11.66
C ASP A 97 -6.08 13.32 -10.18
N ILE A 98 -4.97 12.62 -9.93
CA ILE A 98 -4.45 12.22 -8.62
C ILE A 98 -3.12 12.93 -8.38
N TYR A 99 -2.91 13.42 -7.16
CA TYR A 99 -1.65 14.00 -6.75
C TYR A 99 -0.44 13.11 -7.08
N CYS A 100 0.39 13.58 -7.99
CA CYS A 100 1.62 12.92 -8.37
C CYS A 100 2.81 13.49 -7.58
N GLY A 101 3.36 12.71 -6.66
CA GLY A 101 4.58 13.06 -5.95
C GLY A 101 5.79 13.17 -6.89
N LYS A 102 6.89 13.81 -6.42
CA LYS A 102 8.07 14.09 -7.25
C LYS A 102 8.85 12.82 -7.59
N TYR A 103 9.23 12.05 -6.58
CA TYR A 103 10.07 10.87 -6.75
C TYR A 103 9.29 9.57 -6.59
N GLY A 104 9.65 8.57 -7.37
CA GLY A 104 9.15 7.21 -7.33
C GLY A 104 10.29 6.21 -7.14
N PHE A 105 9.97 5.06 -6.57
CA PHE A 105 10.80 3.86 -6.52
C PHE A 105 9.87 2.69 -6.26
N PHE A 106 9.84 2.14 -5.03
CA PHE A 106 8.81 1.20 -4.64
C PHE A 106 7.62 1.89 -3.93
N SER A 107 6.48 1.22 -3.87
CA SER A 107 5.25 1.76 -3.30
C SER A 107 5.33 1.83 -1.76
N ALA A 108 5.09 3.01 -1.18
CA ALA A 108 4.94 3.17 0.27
C ALA A 108 3.69 2.44 0.78
N HIS A 109 2.61 2.40 -0.01
CA HIS A 109 1.39 1.66 0.33
C HIS A 109 1.67 0.16 0.42
N ALA A 110 2.39 -0.41 -0.57
CA ALA A 110 2.81 -1.80 -0.55
C ALA A 110 3.67 -2.12 0.68
N SER A 111 4.67 -1.29 0.95
CA SER A 111 5.57 -1.46 2.09
C SER A 111 4.81 -1.47 3.42
N ASN A 112 3.93 -0.49 3.64
CA ASN A 112 3.12 -0.37 4.85
C ASN A 112 2.12 -1.51 5.00
N SER A 113 1.38 -1.86 3.93
CA SER A 113 0.38 -2.93 3.98
C SER A 113 1.01 -4.29 4.25
N ILE A 114 2.14 -4.60 3.62
CA ILE A 114 2.91 -5.85 3.87
C ILE A 114 3.41 -5.86 5.32
N ALA A 115 4.05 -4.81 5.78
CA ALA A 115 4.63 -4.74 7.13
C ALA A 115 3.56 -4.92 8.21
N VAL A 116 2.44 -4.21 8.11
CA VAL A 116 1.32 -4.32 9.06
C VAL A 116 0.69 -5.70 9.02
N SER A 117 0.45 -6.25 7.82
CA SER A 117 -0.16 -7.58 7.67
C SER A 117 0.71 -8.68 8.27
N LEU A 118 2.00 -8.68 7.97
CA LEU A 118 2.94 -9.67 8.53
C LEU A 118 3.06 -9.53 10.04
N PHE A 119 3.10 -8.31 10.55
CA PHE A 119 3.15 -8.05 12.00
C PHE A 119 1.90 -8.58 12.70
N VAL A 120 0.70 -8.29 12.17
CA VAL A 120 -0.58 -8.77 12.73
C VAL A 120 -0.66 -10.29 12.66
N ILE A 121 -0.33 -10.90 11.52
CA ILE A 121 -0.32 -12.36 11.36
C ILE A 121 0.66 -13.00 12.36
N ARG A 122 1.85 -12.42 12.54
CA ARG A 122 2.87 -12.94 13.45
C ARG A 122 2.45 -12.88 14.91
N ILE A 123 1.87 -11.78 15.36
CA ILE A 123 1.39 -11.61 16.74
C ILE A 123 0.20 -12.53 17.01
N MET A 124 -0.68 -12.69 16.04
CA MET A 124 -1.90 -13.46 16.21
C MET A 124 -1.75 -14.95 15.87
N ARG A 125 -0.54 -15.43 15.59
CA ARG A 125 -0.24 -16.75 15.03
C ARG A 125 -1.10 -17.92 15.57
N GLU A 126 -1.36 -17.94 16.88
CA GLU A 126 -2.16 -19.01 17.52
C GLU A 126 -3.67 -18.68 17.62
N LYS A 127 -4.05 -17.44 17.36
CA LYS A 127 -5.40 -16.92 17.55
C LYS A 127 -6.04 -16.39 16.26
N ILE A 128 -5.30 -16.40 15.16
CA ILE A 128 -5.78 -15.93 13.86
C ILE A 128 -6.54 -17.06 13.15
N THR A 129 -7.67 -16.71 12.57
CA THR A 129 -8.37 -17.63 11.66
C THR A 129 -7.75 -17.56 10.28
N SER A 130 -7.78 -18.67 9.52
CA SER A 130 -7.30 -18.69 8.14
C SER A 130 -7.99 -17.65 7.26
N ILE A 131 -9.29 -17.43 7.46
CA ILE A 131 -10.08 -16.43 6.74
C ILE A 131 -9.53 -15.02 6.99
N PHE A 132 -9.20 -14.67 8.23
CA PHE A 132 -8.65 -13.35 8.55
C PHE A 132 -7.27 -13.13 7.91
N SER A 133 -6.42 -14.15 7.88
CA SER A 133 -5.13 -14.09 7.18
C SER A 133 -5.31 -13.88 5.67
N ILE A 134 -6.29 -14.56 5.06
CA ILE A 134 -6.62 -14.39 3.64
C ILE A 134 -7.09 -12.95 3.36
N ILE A 135 -7.95 -12.39 4.20
CA ILE A 135 -8.41 -10.99 4.07
C ILE A 135 -7.22 -10.02 4.09
N LEU A 136 -6.27 -10.20 5.01
CA LEU A 136 -5.07 -9.35 5.07
C LEU A 136 -4.20 -9.49 3.83
N ILE A 137 -4.04 -10.70 3.31
CA ILE A 137 -3.26 -10.95 2.09
C ILE A 137 -3.94 -10.29 0.88
N ILE A 138 -5.26 -10.47 0.72
CA ILE A 138 -6.02 -9.82 -0.36
C ILE A 138 -5.89 -8.30 -0.25
N TRP A 139 -6.02 -7.74 0.95
CA TRP A 139 -5.84 -6.31 1.16
C TRP A 139 -4.45 -5.82 0.72
N VAL A 140 -3.38 -6.56 1.03
CA VAL A 140 -2.04 -6.22 0.55
C VAL A 140 -2.01 -6.11 -0.98
N PHE A 141 -2.55 -7.11 -1.69
CA PHE A 141 -2.53 -7.12 -3.17
C PHE A 141 -3.40 -6.01 -3.79
N VAL A 142 -4.54 -5.69 -3.18
CA VAL A 142 -5.46 -4.67 -3.71
C VAL A 142 -4.95 -3.26 -3.44
N PHE A 143 -4.24 -3.06 -2.31
CA PHE A 143 -3.81 -1.73 -1.87
C PHE A 143 -2.37 -1.39 -2.31
N SER A 144 -1.60 -2.35 -2.81
CA SER A 144 -0.22 -2.14 -3.28
C SER A 144 -0.16 -1.52 -4.65
#